data_9ac0d6bde3e833e68c50213a17a44159
#
_entry.id   9ac0d6bde3e833e68c50213a17a44159
#
_cell.length_a   1.000
_cell.length_b   1.000
_cell.length_c   1.000
_cell.angle_alpha   90.00
_cell.angle_beta   90.00
_cell.angle_gamma   90.00
#
_symmetry.space_group_name_H-M   'P 1'
#
loop_
_entity.id
_entity.type
_entity.pdbx_description
1 polymer ?
#
loop_
_entity_poly.entity_id
_entity_poly.type
_entity_poly.pdbx_seq_one_letter_code
_entity_poly.pdbx_strand_id
1 'polypeptide(L)'
;MSVGLVSPKRELFDDLLIEARAGIVNWNKPLTGASSAAPFGGVGASGNHRASAFYAADYCAWPMASLESESLTLPEKLSPGIVLP
;
A
#
# COMPACT_ATOMS: atom_id res chain seq x y z
N MET A 1 11.91 -9.84 5.90
CA MET A 1 11.07 -10.26 4.77
C MET A 1 9.93 -11.15 5.26
N SER A 2 10.20 -12.36 5.69
CA SER A 2 9.17 -13.28 6.21
C SER A 2 9.56 -13.86 7.57
N VAL A 3 8.57 -14.11 8.39
CA VAL A 3 8.68 -14.76 9.69
C VAL A 3 7.53 -15.76 9.83
N GLY A 4 7.74 -16.81 10.60
CA GLY A 4 6.70 -17.79 10.85
C GLY A 4 6.78 -18.38 12.25
N LEU A 5 5.66 -18.89 12.69
CA LEU A 5 5.51 -19.60 13.95
C LEU A 5 5.04 -21.01 13.69
N VAL A 6 5.67 -21.97 14.34
CA VAL A 6 5.20 -23.34 14.44
C VAL A 6 4.72 -23.56 15.87
N SER A 7 3.43 -23.60 16.07
CA SER A 7 2.83 -23.75 17.40
C SER A 7 1.36 -24.14 17.29
N PRO A 8 0.82 -24.94 18.21
CA PRO A 8 -0.63 -25.20 18.27
C PRO A 8 -1.42 -24.02 18.88
N LYS A 9 -0.75 -23.01 19.44
CA LYS A 9 -1.39 -21.92 20.18
C LYS A 9 -1.63 -20.71 19.28
N ARG A 10 -2.89 -20.40 19.02
CA ARG A 10 -3.30 -19.23 18.22
C ARG A 10 -2.85 -17.91 18.84
N GLU A 11 -2.89 -17.80 20.15
CA GLU A 11 -2.54 -16.57 20.87
C GLU A 11 -1.09 -16.14 20.60
N LEU A 12 -0.18 -17.10 20.48
CA LEU A 12 1.22 -16.78 20.17
C LEU A 12 1.37 -16.25 18.75
N PHE A 13 0.56 -16.72 17.81
CA PHE A 13 0.55 -16.19 16.46
C PHE A 13 -0.03 -14.76 16.40
N ASP A 14 -1.10 -14.51 17.13
CA ASP A 14 -1.72 -13.18 17.18
C ASP A 14 -0.75 -12.13 17.74
N ASP A 15 0.01 -12.48 18.78
CA ASP A 15 1.07 -11.61 19.31
C ASP A 15 2.19 -11.40 18.28
N LEU A 16 2.66 -12.47 17.65
CA LEU A 16 3.69 -12.38 16.62
C LEU A 16 3.25 -11.51 15.44
N LEU A 17 2.00 -11.63 15.01
CA LEU A 17 1.46 -10.86 13.88
C LEU A 17 1.53 -9.35 14.11
N ILE A 18 1.31 -8.92 15.35
CA ILE A 18 1.34 -7.50 15.72
C ILE A 18 2.78 -7.02 15.93
N GLU A 19 3.62 -7.82 16.55
CA GLU A 19 4.97 -7.41 16.92
C GLU A 19 6.01 -7.62 15.82
N ALA A 20 5.77 -8.54 14.89
CA ALA A 20 6.72 -8.84 13.84
C ALA A 20 6.82 -7.69 12.82
N ARG A 21 8.04 -7.21 12.62
CA ARG A 21 8.36 -6.22 11.57
C ARG A 21 8.71 -6.96 10.28
N ALA A 22 7.72 -7.61 9.69
CA ALA A 22 7.88 -8.44 8.51
C ALA A 22 6.77 -8.18 7.49
N GLY A 23 7.05 -8.45 6.22
CA GLY A 23 6.06 -8.33 5.16
C GLY A 23 5.19 -9.57 5.01
N ILE A 24 5.67 -10.71 5.50
CA ILE A 24 4.94 -11.98 5.48
C ILE A 24 5.06 -12.61 6.87
N VAL A 25 3.93 -12.98 7.45
CA VAL A 25 3.86 -13.66 8.74
C VAL A 25 3.01 -14.91 8.57
N ASN A 26 3.63 -16.08 8.76
CA ASN A 26 2.97 -17.36 8.55
C ASN A 26 2.79 -18.13 9.85
N TRP A 27 1.71 -18.87 9.95
CA TRP A 27 1.44 -19.77 11.06
C TRP A 27 1.28 -21.20 10.56
N ASN A 28 2.13 -22.10 11.08
CA ASN A 28 2.15 -23.53 10.70
C ASN A 28 2.19 -23.76 9.19
N LYS A 29 2.89 -22.87 8.48
CA LYS A 29 3.11 -22.94 7.04
C LYS A 29 4.58 -22.65 6.73
N PRO A 30 5.10 -23.12 5.58
CA PRO A 30 6.45 -22.80 5.17
C PRO A 30 6.69 -21.29 5.08
N LEU A 31 7.95 -20.89 5.29
CA LEU A 31 8.40 -19.51 5.11
C LEU A 31 8.68 -19.16 3.65
N THR A 32 8.74 -20.15 2.80
CA THR A 32 9.01 -20.01 1.36
C THR A 32 7.72 -20.03 0.57
N GLY A 33 7.76 -19.36 -0.57
CA GLY A 33 6.60 -19.21 -1.43
C GLY A 33 5.79 -17.96 -1.09
N ALA A 34 5.33 -17.31 -2.13
CA ALA A 34 4.50 -16.12 -2.05
C ALA A 34 3.36 -16.22 -3.05
N SER A 35 2.24 -15.59 -2.75
CA SER A 35 1.11 -15.50 -3.65
C SER A 35 1.17 -14.20 -4.44
N SER A 36 1.00 -14.27 -5.77
CA SER A 36 0.85 -13.07 -6.59
C SER A 36 -0.46 -12.31 -6.34
N ALA A 37 -1.41 -12.96 -5.67
CA ALA A 37 -2.68 -12.35 -5.28
C ALA A 37 -2.64 -11.68 -3.90
N ALA A 38 -1.46 -11.58 -3.29
CA ALA A 38 -1.25 -10.99 -1.98
C ALA A 38 -0.07 -10.00 -2.02
N PRO A 39 0.04 -9.10 -1.04
CA PRO A 39 1.22 -8.24 -0.96
C PRO A 39 2.49 -9.08 -0.73
N PHE A 40 3.58 -8.66 -1.36
CA PHE A 40 4.90 -9.25 -1.18
C PHE A 40 5.93 -8.15 -0.98
N GLY A 41 6.68 -8.24 0.09
CA GLY A 41 7.72 -7.26 0.37
C GLY A 41 8.17 -7.38 1.81
N GLY A 42 9.06 -6.50 2.21
CA GLY A 42 9.57 -6.42 3.56
C GLY A 42 9.66 -4.98 4.02
N VAL A 43 9.92 -4.82 5.30
CA VAL A 43 10.13 -3.52 5.95
C VAL A 43 11.57 -3.44 6.45
N GLY A 44 12.04 -2.23 6.74
CA GLY A 44 13.40 -1.99 7.19
C GLY A 44 14.44 -2.44 6.15
N ALA A 45 15.46 -3.16 6.58
CA ALA A 45 16.56 -3.60 5.73
C ALA A 45 16.15 -4.62 4.65
N SER A 46 14.99 -5.25 4.78
CA SER A 46 14.52 -6.27 3.84
C SER A 46 13.56 -5.75 2.77
N GLY A 47 13.35 -4.45 2.67
CA GLY A 47 12.45 -3.87 1.69
C GLY A 47 12.53 -2.35 1.62
N ASN A 48 11.70 -1.77 0.76
CA ASN A 48 11.64 -0.32 0.51
C ASN A 48 10.33 0.30 0.99
N HIS A 49 9.62 -0.37 1.88
CA HIS A 49 8.30 0.02 2.41
C HIS A 49 7.18 0.05 1.36
N ARG A 50 7.38 -0.58 0.21
CA ARG A 50 6.36 -0.74 -0.83
C ARG A 50 6.11 -2.21 -1.08
N ALA A 51 4.88 -2.64 -0.84
CA ALA A 51 4.49 -4.00 -1.17
C ALA A 51 4.46 -4.20 -2.69
N SER A 52 4.92 -5.35 -3.13
CA SER A 52 4.96 -5.79 -4.52
C SER A 52 3.86 -6.82 -4.78
N ALA A 53 4.01 -7.63 -5.81
CA ALA A 53 3.06 -8.64 -6.27
C ALA A 53 1.69 -8.00 -6.56
N PHE A 54 0.65 -8.25 -5.78
CA PHE A 54 -0.67 -7.68 -6.00
C PHE A 54 -0.65 -6.14 -6.13
N TYR A 55 0.21 -5.48 -5.37
CA TYR A 55 0.32 -4.01 -5.37
C TYR A 55 1.30 -3.45 -6.41
N ALA A 56 1.94 -4.30 -7.22
CA ALA A 56 2.95 -3.83 -8.17
C ALA A 56 2.39 -2.84 -9.20
N ALA A 57 1.14 -2.99 -9.62
CA ALA A 57 0.50 -2.10 -10.57
C ALA A 57 0.39 -0.67 -10.04
N ASP A 58 0.19 -0.49 -8.74
CA ASP A 58 -0.01 0.83 -8.14
C ASP A 58 1.23 1.72 -8.21
N TYR A 59 2.42 1.14 -8.12
CA TYR A 59 3.66 1.91 -8.19
C TYR A 59 4.37 1.83 -9.55
N CYS A 60 3.85 1.06 -10.50
CA CYS A 60 4.32 1.05 -11.87
C CYS A 60 3.77 2.21 -12.70
N ALA A 61 2.84 2.99 -12.14
CA ALA A 61 2.26 4.16 -12.77
C ALA A 61 2.22 5.33 -11.78
N TRP A 62 2.32 6.54 -12.30
CA TRP A 62 2.16 7.74 -11.49
C TRP A 62 0.68 8.13 -11.46
N PRO A 63 0.06 8.24 -10.28
CA PRO A 63 -1.31 8.71 -10.17
C PRO A 63 -1.40 10.19 -10.56
N MET A 64 -2.28 10.48 -11.52
CA MET A 64 -2.46 11.81 -12.07
C MET A 64 -3.92 12.23 -11.92
N ALA A 65 -4.14 13.44 -11.45
CA ALA A 65 -5.44 14.06 -11.45
C ALA A 65 -5.53 15.12 -12.56
N SER A 66 -6.67 15.23 -13.19
CA SER A 66 -6.95 16.30 -14.17
C SER A 66 -8.32 16.92 -13.91
N LEU A 67 -8.45 18.18 -14.24
CA LEU A 67 -9.71 18.89 -14.36
C LEU A 67 -9.82 19.37 -15.80
N GLU A 68 -10.87 18.97 -16.48
CA GLU A 68 -10.98 19.14 -17.92
C GLU A 68 -12.28 19.84 -18.29
N SER A 69 -12.21 20.73 -19.28
CA SER A 69 -13.36 21.38 -19.89
C SER A 69 -13.08 21.60 -21.36
N GLU A 70 -14.08 21.41 -22.20
CA GLU A 70 -13.97 21.66 -23.64
C GLU A 70 -13.78 23.14 -23.96
N SER A 71 -14.22 24.03 -23.08
CA SER A 71 -14.10 25.47 -23.25
C SER A 71 -13.71 26.17 -21.97
N LEU A 72 -13.03 27.28 -22.09
CA LEU A 72 -12.71 28.15 -20.98
C LEU A 72 -13.91 29.04 -20.67
N THR A 73 -14.43 28.93 -19.46
CA THR A 73 -15.54 29.73 -18.96
C THR A 73 -15.17 30.42 -17.65
N LEU A 74 -15.75 31.57 -17.40
CA LEU A 74 -15.59 32.25 -16.12
C LEU A 74 -16.45 31.55 -15.06
N PRO A 75 -15.98 31.48 -13.81
CA PRO A 75 -16.81 30.99 -12.72
C PRO A 75 -17.98 31.96 -12.47
N GLU A 76 -19.11 31.42 -12.05
CA GLU A 76 -20.29 32.23 -11.72
C GLU A 76 -19.98 33.27 -10.63
N LYS A 77 -19.08 32.95 -9.71
CA LYS A 77 -18.66 33.82 -8.63
C LYS A 77 -17.16 33.89 -8.56
N LEU A 78 -16.62 35.07 -8.65
CA LEU A 78 -15.20 35.33 -8.50
C LEU A 78 -14.76 35.30 -7.04
N SER A 79 -13.50 35.00 -6.80
CA SER A 79 -12.92 35.10 -5.48
C SER A 79 -12.98 36.54 -4.96
N PRO A 80 -13.11 36.77 -3.65
CA PRO A 80 -13.13 38.11 -3.08
C PRO A 80 -11.90 38.92 -3.50
N GLY A 81 -12.14 40.17 -3.89
CA GLY A 81 -11.07 41.09 -4.34
C GLY A 81 -10.72 41.01 -5.82
N ILE A 82 -11.27 40.07 -6.57
CA ILE A 82 -11.09 40.00 -8.00
C ILE A 82 -12.22 40.78 -8.69
N VAL A 83 -11.83 41.80 -9.46
CA VAL A 83 -12.75 42.61 -10.29
C VAL A 83 -12.29 42.54 -11.71
N LEU A 84 -13.15 42.10 -12.62
CA LEU A 84 -12.85 42.10 -14.07
C LEU A 84 -13.00 43.49 -14.66
N PRO A 85 -12.15 43.83 -15.66
CA PRO A 85 -12.25 45.09 -16.38
C PRO A 85 -13.58 45.21 -17.18
#